data_64d720d8fa43f2d4b7d6623a8194c88a
#
_entry.id   64d720d8fa43f2d4b7d6623a8194c88a
#
_cell.length_a   1.000
_cell.length_b   1.000
_cell.length_c   1.000
_cell.angle_alpha   90.00
_cell.angle_beta   90.00
_cell.angle_gamma   90.00
#
_symmetry.space_group_name_H-M   'P 1'
#
loop_
_entity.id
_entity.type
_entity.pdbx_description
1 polymer ?
#
loop_
_entity_poly.entity_id
_entity_poly.type
_entity_poly.pdbx_seq_one_letter_code
_entity_poly.pdbx_strand_id
1 'polypeptide(L)'
;MRALFIEHDHVSKGGPIWAAFEKHGYEIERFLVVAESDYANPNIKVTFPNLSDYDVVVPMGAPYGAYEDERIGNWLLPELAALKLAHNDGTPIFGICFGGQLMARALGGTVARSPKAELGWYEIESDDKTLIPTGPWFEYHWDRWTLPKGALEIARTEIASQAFVMGRTLGVQFHPEIDPLVLEEWLAMDGGCAEVEGEGVVVDQLRAQTKKEKIASDKRAFDLVNAFLRRIATSEVEKVD
;
A
#
# COMPACT_ATOMS: atom_id res chain seq x y z
N MET A 1 -1.32 9.21 -19.74
CA MET A 1 -1.98 8.38 -18.73
C MET A 1 -1.88 9.08 -17.38
N ARG A 2 -2.91 8.96 -16.52
CA ARG A 2 -2.91 9.58 -15.18
C ARG A 2 -2.97 8.50 -14.09
N ALA A 3 -2.09 8.60 -13.09
CA ALA A 3 -2.12 7.76 -11.90
C ALA A 3 -2.50 8.61 -10.69
N LEU A 4 -3.56 8.22 -9.98
CA LEU A 4 -3.96 8.85 -8.73
C LEU A 4 -3.33 8.14 -7.55
N PHE A 5 -2.52 8.85 -6.79
CA PHE A 5 -1.99 8.39 -5.51
C PHE A 5 -2.85 8.97 -4.38
N ILE A 6 -3.52 8.10 -3.63
CA ILE A 6 -4.31 8.49 -2.45
C ILE A 6 -3.38 8.36 -1.24
N GLU A 7 -2.98 9.50 -0.70
CA GLU A 7 -2.10 9.62 0.46
C GLU A 7 -2.93 9.88 1.71
N HIS A 8 -2.83 9.02 2.70
CA HIS A 8 -3.70 9.09 3.88
C HIS A 8 -3.14 9.99 4.99
N ASP A 9 -1.90 10.42 4.85
CA ASP A 9 -1.22 11.38 5.72
C ASP A 9 -0.21 12.22 4.94
N HIS A 10 0.37 13.21 5.60
CA HIS A 10 1.28 14.19 4.98
C HIS A 10 2.73 13.69 4.82
N VAL A 11 3.08 12.52 5.37
CA VAL A 11 4.45 11.94 5.33
C VAL A 11 4.55 10.68 4.46
N SER A 12 3.42 10.05 4.10
CA SER A 12 3.41 8.85 3.24
C SER A 12 3.61 9.22 1.78
N LYS A 13 4.85 9.24 1.33
CA LYS A 13 5.24 9.59 -0.04
C LYS A 13 5.51 8.34 -0.88
N GLY A 14 5.30 8.46 -2.20
CA GLY A 14 5.45 7.32 -3.11
C GLY A 14 6.89 6.93 -3.46
N GLY A 15 7.92 7.69 -3.02
CA GLY A 15 9.32 7.31 -3.18
C GLY A 15 9.67 6.79 -4.58
N PRO A 16 10.37 5.64 -4.70
CA PRO A 16 10.75 5.05 -5.98
C PRO A 16 9.55 4.62 -6.84
N ILE A 17 8.35 4.44 -6.25
CA ILE A 17 7.14 4.08 -7.02
C ILE A 17 6.71 5.23 -7.92
N TRP A 18 6.78 6.48 -7.46
CA TRP A 18 6.49 7.63 -8.32
C TRP A 18 7.38 7.66 -9.55
N ALA A 19 8.70 7.55 -9.34
CA ALA A 19 9.67 7.53 -10.44
C ALA A 19 9.42 6.37 -11.43
N ALA A 20 8.95 5.23 -10.94
CA ALA A 20 8.60 4.09 -11.77
C ALA A 20 7.37 4.39 -12.65
N PHE A 21 6.30 4.98 -12.09
CA PHE A 21 5.12 5.37 -12.87
C PHE A 21 5.45 6.47 -13.90
N GLU A 22 6.19 7.52 -13.51
CA GLU A 22 6.63 8.59 -14.40
C GLU A 22 7.45 8.05 -15.59
N LYS A 23 8.35 7.10 -15.34
CA LYS A 23 9.14 6.44 -16.39
C LYS A 23 8.28 5.65 -17.38
N HIS A 24 7.09 5.17 -16.94
CA HIS A 24 6.09 4.54 -17.80
C HIS A 24 5.13 5.55 -18.46
N GLY A 25 5.40 6.86 -18.34
CA GLY A 25 4.62 7.92 -18.97
C GLY A 25 3.32 8.29 -18.28
N TYR A 26 3.21 7.98 -16.98
CA TYR A 26 2.09 8.43 -16.16
C TYR A 26 2.37 9.81 -15.60
N GLU A 27 1.37 10.69 -15.66
CA GLU A 27 1.28 11.90 -14.86
C GLU A 27 0.77 11.52 -13.46
N ILE A 28 1.50 11.92 -12.43
CA ILE A 28 1.15 11.64 -11.04
C ILE A 28 0.23 12.74 -10.52
N GLU A 29 -0.97 12.35 -10.11
CA GLU A 29 -1.88 13.18 -9.34
C GLU A 29 -1.91 12.68 -7.90
N ARG A 30 -1.79 13.59 -6.91
CA ARG A 30 -1.75 13.26 -5.49
C ARG A 30 -3.02 13.78 -4.82
N PHE A 31 -3.68 12.92 -4.08
CA PHE A 31 -4.86 13.24 -3.30
C PHE A 31 -4.57 12.97 -1.82
N LEU A 32 -4.37 14.05 -1.06
CA LEU A 32 -4.10 13.96 0.38
C LEU A 32 -5.42 13.90 1.15
N VAL A 33 -5.64 12.82 1.91
CA VAL A 33 -6.84 12.59 2.71
C VAL A 33 -6.77 13.37 4.02
N VAL A 34 -5.72 13.18 4.81
CA VAL A 34 -5.54 13.84 6.11
C VAL A 34 -4.33 14.78 6.04
N ALA A 35 -4.59 16.07 6.04
CA ALA A 35 -3.52 17.08 6.08
C ALA A 35 -2.84 17.11 7.47
N GLU A 36 -1.63 17.68 7.55
CA GLU A 36 -0.89 17.82 8.81
C GLU A 36 -1.72 18.53 9.89
N SER A 37 -2.50 19.57 9.51
CA SER A 37 -3.38 20.31 10.42
C SER A 37 -4.48 19.46 11.05
N ASP A 38 -4.89 18.38 10.39
CA ASP A 38 -5.99 17.50 10.80
C ASP A 38 -5.49 16.20 11.45
N TYR A 39 -4.17 15.99 11.49
CA TYR A 39 -3.56 14.73 11.93
C TYR A 39 -3.95 14.33 13.36
N ALA A 40 -4.08 15.30 14.27
CA ALA A 40 -4.53 15.06 15.65
C ALA A 40 -6.03 14.67 15.76
N ASN A 41 -6.85 15.03 14.77
CA ASN A 41 -8.28 14.74 14.71
C ASN A 41 -8.66 14.26 13.30
N PRO A 42 -8.25 13.05 12.90
CA PRO A 42 -8.27 12.61 11.52
C PRO A 42 -9.66 12.26 10.96
N ASN A 43 -10.72 12.26 11.78
CA ASN A 43 -12.06 11.88 11.35
C ASN A 43 -12.79 13.01 10.58
N ILE A 44 -12.14 13.55 9.57
CA ILE A 44 -12.63 14.61 8.72
C ILE A 44 -13.54 14.09 7.60
N LYS A 45 -14.38 14.98 7.04
CA LYS A 45 -15.15 14.64 5.83
C LYS A 45 -14.32 14.93 4.60
N VAL A 46 -14.24 13.94 3.72
CA VAL A 46 -13.48 14.00 2.47
C VAL A 46 -14.42 13.66 1.31
N THR A 47 -14.28 14.38 0.20
CA THR A 47 -14.93 14.02 -1.07
C THR A 47 -13.88 13.51 -2.03
N PHE A 48 -13.89 12.22 -2.30
CA PHE A 48 -12.98 11.60 -3.25
C PHE A 48 -13.35 11.97 -4.69
N PRO A 49 -12.37 12.13 -5.60
CA PRO A 49 -12.64 12.21 -7.02
C PRO A 49 -13.28 10.91 -7.53
N ASN A 50 -13.84 10.93 -8.74
CA ASN A 50 -14.26 9.68 -9.37
C ASN A 50 -13.01 8.88 -9.75
N LEU A 51 -12.76 7.78 -9.05
CA LEU A 51 -11.55 6.96 -9.23
C LEU A 51 -11.50 6.28 -10.60
N SER A 52 -12.65 6.05 -11.25
CA SER A 52 -12.73 5.47 -12.58
C SER A 52 -12.29 6.44 -13.70
N ASP A 53 -12.02 7.71 -13.39
CA ASP A 53 -11.48 8.69 -14.35
C ASP A 53 -9.95 8.60 -14.52
N TYR A 54 -9.29 7.70 -13.76
CA TYR A 54 -7.84 7.50 -13.78
C TYR A 54 -7.45 6.19 -14.45
N ASP A 55 -6.29 6.18 -15.09
CA ASP A 55 -5.74 4.97 -15.73
C ASP A 55 -5.22 3.96 -14.68
N VAL A 56 -4.81 4.44 -13.50
CA VAL A 56 -4.42 3.65 -12.33
C VAL A 56 -4.74 4.42 -11.05
N VAL A 57 -5.17 3.71 -10.00
CA VAL A 57 -5.34 4.25 -8.64
C VAL A 57 -4.40 3.52 -7.68
N VAL A 58 -3.68 4.28 -6.86
CA VAL A 58 -2.71 3.76 -5.89
C VAL A 58 -3.06 4.28 -4.49
N PRO A 59 -3.93 3.58 -3.74
CA PRO A 59 -4.11 3.88 -2.32
C PRO A 59 -2.85 3.45 -1.54
N MET A 60 -2.29 4.39 -0.77
CA MET A 60 -1.01 4.26 -0.07
C MET A 60 -1.17 3.71 1.35
N GLY A 61 -0.05 3.63 2.07
CA GLY A 61 -0.01 3.35 3.50
C GLY A 61 -0.70 4.42 4.35
N ALA A 62 -0.93 4.10 5.63
CA ALA A 62 -1.51 5.01 6.62
C ALA A 62 -1.13 4.61 8.04
N PRO A 63 -1.09 5.54 9.01
CA PRO A 63 -0.88 5.26 10.42
C PRO A 63 -2.17 4.83 11.14
N TYR A 64 -3.15 4.30 10.41
CA TYR A 64 -4.47 3.90 10.91
C TYR A 64 -4.73 2.44 10.62
N GLY A 65 -5.57 1.80 11.45
CA GLY A 65 -6.12 0.49 11.13
C GLY A 65 -7.30 0.60 10.14
N ALA A 66 -7.30 -0.20 9.08
CA ALA A 66 -8.38 -0.21 8.09
C ALA A 66 -9.73 -0.70 8.64
N TYR A 67 -9.84 -0.91 9.95
CA TYR A 67 -11.03 -1.29 10.71
C TYR A 67 -11.43 -0.23 11.76
N GLU A 68 -10.73 0.89 11.85
CA GLU A 68 -10.97 1.95 12.86
C GLU A 68 -12.12 2.90 12.45
N ASP A 69 -13.30 2.36 12.16
CA ASP A 69 -14.46 3.12 11.68
C ASP A 69 -14.87 4.27 12.62
N GLU A 70 -14.70 4.09 13.94
CA GLU A 70 -14.99 5.15 14.91
C GLU A 70 -13.99 6.31 14.82
N ARG A 71 -12.72 6.01 14.49
CA ARG A 71 -11.63 6.97 14.47
C ARG A 71 -11.53 7.75 13.16
N ILE A 72 -11.84 7.10 12.02
CA ILE A 72 -11.60 7.65 10.67
C ILE A 72 -12.77 7.39 9.70
N GLY A 73 -13.91 6.91 10.18
CA GLY A 73 -15.02 6.45 9.35
C GLY A 73 -15.63 7.50 8.42
N ASN A 74 -15.46 8.80 8.72
CA ASN A 74 -15.99 9.87 7.88
C ASN A 74 -15.37 9.92 6.48
N TRP A 75 -14.11 9.44 6.31
CA TRP A 75 -13.47 9.29 5.02
C TRP A 75 -13.20 7.82 4.65
N LEU A 76 -12.94 6.93 5.63
CA LEU A 76 -12.66 5.53 5.37
C LEU A 76 -13.83 4.82 4.65
N LEU A 77 -15.06 5.01 5.12
CA LEU A 77 -16.22 4.36 4.52
C LEU A 77 -16.52 4.88 3.10
N PRO A 78 -16.49 6.20 2.81
CA PRO A 78 -16.52 6.71 1.44
C PRO A 78 -15.42 6.17 0.54
N GLU A 79 -14.18 6.04 1.04
CA GLU A 79 -13.06 5.52 0.25
C GLU A 79 -13.25 4.04 -0.09
N LEU A 80 -13.65 3.21 0.88
CA LEU A 80 -13.97 1.79 0.63
C LEU A 80 -15.04 1.65 -0.47
N ALA A 81 -16.07 2.51 -0.45
CA ALA A 81 -17.11 2.51 -1.48
C ALA A 81 -16.57 2.93 -2.85
N ALA A 82 -15.73 3.99 -2.91
CA ALA A 82 -15.12 4.48 -4.14
C ALA A 82 -14.15 3.45 -4.75
N LEU A 83 -13.31 2.82 -3.92
CA LEU A 83 -12.37 1.77 -4.34
C LEU A 83 -13.12 0.52 -4.87
N LYS A 84 -14.20 0.12 -4.18
CA LYS A 84 -15.03 -0.99 -4.65
C LYS A 84 -15.68 -0.70 -6.00
N LEU A 85 -16.20 0.53 -6.18
CA LEU A 85 -16.78 0.95 -7.46
C LEU A 85 -15.73 0.93 -8.58
N ALA A 86 -14.56 1.55 -8.36
CA ALA A 86 -13.47 1.57 -9.31
C ALA A 86 -13.00 0.15 -9.70
N HIS A 87 -12.88 -0.76 -8.71
CA HIS A 87 -12.57 -2.16 -8.99
C HIS A 87 -13.61 -2.82 -9.90
N ASN A 88 -14.92 -2.63 -9.61
CA ASN A 88 -16.00 -3.20 -10.41
C ASN A 88 -16.05 -2.60 -11.83
N ASP A 89 -15.69 -1.34 -11.99
CA ASP A 89 -15.57 -0.65 -13.28
C ASP A 89 -14.32 -1.09 -14.08
N GLY A 90 -13.45 -1.92 -13.46
CA GLY A 90 -12.24 -2.43 -14.09
C GLY A 90 -11.05 -1.45 -14.03
N THR A 91 -11.11 -0.40 -13.23
CA THR A 91 -9.96 0.49 -12.98
C THR A 91 -8.82 -0.31 -12.32
N PRO A 92 -7.60 -0.26 -12.87
CA PRO A 92 -6.44 -0.89 -12.21
C PRO A 92 -6.15 -0.24 -10.87
N ILE A 93 -5.98 -1.07 -9.82
CA ILE A 93 -5.69 -0.60 -8.47
C ILE A 93 -4.45 -1.29 -7.94
N PHE A 94 -3.50 -0.50 -7.45
CA PHE A 94 -2.30 -0.98 -6.77
C PHE A 94 -2.31 -0.49 -5.32
N GLY A 95 -2.87 -1.28 -4.39
CA GLY A 95 -2.96 -0.95 -2.97
C GLY A 95 -1.70 -1.32 -2.21
N ILE A 96 -1.12 -0.37 -1.47
CA ILE A 96 0.10 -0.53 -0.69
C ILE A 96 -0.22 -0.47 0.80
N CYS A 97 0.17 -1.47 1.58
CA CYS A 97 -0.02 -1.61 3.01
C CYS A 97 -1.48 -1.36 3.42
N PHE A 98 -1.79 -0.23 4.03
CA PHE A 98 -3.16 0.19 4.34
C PHE A 98 -4.05 0.18 3.09
N GLY A 99 -3.56 0.66 1.93
CA GLY A 99 -4.29 0.60 0.67
C GLY A 99 -4.60 -0.84 0.21
N GLY A 100 -3.69 -1.79 0.44
CA GLY A 100 -3.93 -3.23 0.24
C GLY A 100 -4.99 -3.77 1.19
N GLN A 101 -4.95 -3.33 2.46
CA GLN A 101 -5.96 -3.67 3.48
C GLN A 101 -7.34 -3.08 3.13
N LEU A 102 -7.39 -1.84 2.62
CA LEU A 102 -8.62 -1.24 2.12
C LEU A 102 -9.23 -2.08 0.98
N MET A 103 -8.41 -2.51 0.02
CA MET A 103 -8.88 -3.36 -1.07
C MET A 103 -9.40 -4.70 -0.57
N ALA A 104 -8.67 -5.37 0.34
CA ALA A 104 -9.14 -6.61 0.95
C ALA A 104 -10.52 -6.42 1.61
N ARG A 105 -10.70 -5.36 2.40
CA ARG A 105 -11.96 -5.04 3.08
C ARG A 105 -13.08 -4.64 2.10
N ALA A 106 -12.79 -3.77 1.13
CA ALA A 106 -13.78 -3.32 0.13
C ALA A 106 -14.34 -4.47 -0.70
N LEU A 107 -13.54 -5.50 -0.95
CA LEU A 107 -13.90 -6.67 -1.74
C LEU A 107 -14.47 -7.83 -0.91
N GLY A 108 -14.67 -7.63 0.39
CA GLY A 108 -15.39 -8.58 1.28
C GLY A 108 -14.48 -9.48 2.12
N GLY A 109 -13.20 -9.19 2.19
CA GLY A 109 -12.28 -9.70 3.21
C GLY A 109 -12.40 -8.94 4.53
N THR A 110 -11.50 -9.19 5.46
CA THR A 110 -11.43 -8.49 6.75
C THR A 110 -10.02 -8.02 7.04
N VAL A 111 -9.89 -7.04 7.94
CA VAL A 111 -8.60 -6.57 8.46
C VAL A 111 -8.66 -6.62 9.97
N ALA A 112 -7.60 -7.06 10.61
CA ALA A 112 -7.49 -7.12 12.06
C ALA A 112 -6.03 -7.06 12.51
N ARG A 113 -5.81 -6.79 13.79
CA ARG A 113 -4.48 -6.82 14.41
C ARG A 113 -3.80 -8.16 14.16
N SER A 114 -2.56 -8.12 13.71
CA SER A 114 -1.72 -9.30 13.56
C SER A 114 -1.25 -9.82 14.92
N PRO A 115 -1.03 -11.13 15.08
CA PRO A 115 -0.45 -11.67 16.33
C PRO A 115 0.96 -11.15 16.61
N LYS A 116 1.68 -10.70 15.59
CA LYS A 116 3.00 -10.10 15.68
C LYS A 116 3.15 -9.04 14.59
N ALA A 117 3.78 -7.92 14.91
CA ALA A 117 4.16 -6.90 13.93
C ALA A 117 5.30 -7.42 13.04
N GLU A 118 5.34 -6.95 11.81
CA GLU A 118 6.47 -7.11 10.90
C GLU A 118 7.05 -5.73 10.62
N LEU A 119 8.30 -5.50 11.08
CA LEU A 119 8.98 -4.20 11.01
C LEU A 119 10.40 -4.38 10.52
N GLY A 120 10.75 -3.78 9.39
CA GLY A 120 12.06 -3.86 8.78
C GLY A 120 12.09 -4.68 7.49
N TRP A 121 13.23 -5.27 7.16
CA TRP A 121 13.46 -5.96 5.89
C TRP A 121 13.27 -7.46 6.03
N TYR A 122 12.29 -8.01 5.31
CA TYR A 122 11.92 -9.43 5.35
C TYR A 122 12.00 -10.07 3.97
N GLU A 123 12.55 -11.27 3.92
CA GLU A 123 12.36 -12.15 2.75
C GLU A 123 10.92 -12.64 2.75
N ILE A 124 10.23 -12.49 1.63
CA ILE A 124 8.87 -12.98 1.45
C ILE A 124 8.85 -14.16 0.50
N GLU A 125 7.99 -15.13 0.77
CA GLU A 125 7.74 -16.23 -0.15
C GLU A 125 6.79 -15.74 -1.25
N SER A 126 7.23 -15.81 -2.52
CA SER A 126 6.43 -15.41 -3.68
C SER A 126 6.18 -16.61 -4.59
N ASP A 127 4.92 -16.86 -4.91
CA ASP A 127 4.47 -17.86 -5.88
C ASP A 127 4.62 -17.36 -7.32
N ASP A 128 4.66 -16.02 -7.50
CA ASP A 128 4.85 -15.38 -8.81
C ASP A 128 6.00 -14.36 -8.76
N LYS A 129 7.21 -14.87 -8.88
CA LYS A 129 8.46 -14.07 -8.82
C LYS A 129 8.61 -13.08 -9.97
N THR A 130 7.76 -13.18 -11.00
CA THR A 130 7.75 -12.23 -12.11
C THR A 130 6.82 -11.05 -11.85
N LEU A 131 5.86 -11.19 -10.94
CA LEU A 131 5.01 -10.10 -10.45
C LEU A 131 5.56 -9.53 -9.14
N ILE A 132 5.90 -10.40 -8.17
CA ILE A 132 6.52 -9.99 -6.91
C ILE A 132 7.98 -10.47 -6.93
N PRO A 133 8.95 -9.59 -7.30
CA PRO A 133 10.36 -9.96 -7.38
C PRO A 133 10.93 -10.48 -6.05
N THR A 134 11.88 -11.41 -6.14
CA THR A 134 12.57 -11.95 -4.96
C THR A 134 13.49 -10.93 -4.31
N GLY A 135 13.71 -11.07 -3.03
CA GLY A 135 14.57 -10.26 -2.18
C GLY A 135 13.80 -9.66 -1.02
N PRO A 136 14.52 -9.05 -0.06
CA PRO A 136 13.85 -8.50 1.10
C PRO A 136 12.96 -7.31 0.71
N TRP A 137 11.74 -7.30 1.25
CA TRP A 137 10.83 -6.17 1.17
C TRP A 137 10.71 -5.52 2.54
N PHE A 138 10.43 -4.23 2.56
CA PHE A 138 10.29 -3.47 3.79
C PHE A 138 8.88 -3.65 4.34
N GLU A 139 8.78 -4.16 5.54
CA GLU A 139 7.55 -4.31 6.30
C GLU A 139 7.44 -3.23 7.37
N TYR A 140 6.25 -2.67 7.53
CA TYR A 140 5.96 -1.70 8.58
C TYR A 140 4.47 -1.77 8.92
N HIS A 141 4.05 -2.90 9.50
CA HIS A 141 2.64 -3.12 9.80
C HIS A 141 2.42 -3.97 11.05
N TRP A 142 1.31 -3.66 11.70
CA TRP A 142 0.78 -4.36 12.87
C TRP A 142 -0.51 -5.12 12.56
N ASP A 143 -1.09 -4.89 11.39
CA ASP A 143 -2.38 -5.43 10.97
C ASP A 143 -2.20 -6.34 9.76
N ARG A 144 -3.14 -7.24 9.57
CA ARG A 144 -3.19 -8.13 8.41
C ARG A 144 -4.62 -8.31 7.92
N TRP A 145 -4.75 -8.61 6.65
CA TRP A 145 -6.04 -8.97 6.06
C TRP A 145 -6.30 -10.46 6.09
N THR A 146 -7.61 -10.82 6.00
CA THR A 146 -8.04 -12.08 5.41
C THR A 146 -8.52 -11.80 4.00
N LEU A 147 -8.17 -12.69 3.07
CA LEU A 147 -8.48 -12.47 1.66
C LEU A 147 -9.98 -12.49 1.38
N PRO A 148 -10.46 -11.60 0.48
CA PRO A 148 -11.80 -11.71 -0.06
C PRO A 148 -11.95 -12.98 -0.89
N LYS A 149 -13.19 -13.50 -0.97
CA LYS A 149 -13.48 -14.68 -1.78
C LYS A 149 -13.17 -14.42 -3.26
N GLY A 150 -12.37 -15.27 -3.84
CA GLY A 150 -11.94 -15.16 -5.24
C GLY A 150 -10.62 -14.42 -5.46
N ALA A 151 -10.04 -13.81 -4.42
CA ALA A 151 -8.69 -13.29 -4.50
C ALA A 151 -7.66 -14.43 -4.48
N LEU A 152 -6.60 -14.27 -5.24
CA LEU A 152 -5.45 -15.17 -5.28
C LEU A 152 -4.32 -14.60 -4.43
N GLU A 153 -3.94 -15.29 -3.35
CA GLU A 153 -2.69 -14.99 -2.65
C GLU A 153 -1.51 -15.35 -3.54
N ILE A 154 -0.53 -14.46 -3.64
CA ILE A 154 0.66 -14.65 -4.47
C ILE A 154 1.98 -14.44 -3.72
N ALA A 155 1.93 -13.91 -2.50
CA ALA A 155 3.09 -13.82 -1.63
C ALA A 155 2.68 -13.83 -0.16
N ARG A 156 3.57 -14.34 0.72
CA ARG A 156 3.33 -14.47 2.15
C ARG A 156 4.63 -14.49 2.96
N THR A 157 4.47 -14.23 4.27
CA THR A 157 5.40 -14.62 5.33
C THR A 157 4.73 -15.68 6.21
N GLU A 158 5.39 -16.12 7.27
CA GLU A 158 4.78 -16.96 8.30
C GLU A 158 3.68 -16.23 9.09
N ILE A 159 3.71 -14.89 9.09
CA ILE A 159 2.83 -14.03 9.90
C ILE A 159 1.61 -13.57 9.11
N ALA A 160 1.80 -13.16 7.85
CA ALA A 160 0.76 -12.53 7.07
C ALA A 160 0.82 -12.87 5.57
N SER A 161 -0.32 -12.79 4.90
CA SER A 161 -0.39 -12.70 3.44
C SER A 161 0.21 -11.36 3.00
N GLN A 162 1.18 -11.40 2.10
CA GLN A 162 1.97 -10.24 1.70
C GLN A 162 1.55 -9.65 0.36
N ALA A 163 0.89 -10.44 -0.49
CA ALA A 163 0.31 -9.91 -1.72
C ALA A 163 -0.84 -10.77 -2.23
N PHE A 164 -1.82 -10.12 -2.84
CA PHE A 164 -2.91 -10.78 -3.53
C PHE A 164 -3.28 -10.08 -4.83
N VAL A 165 -3.89 -10.84 -5.75
CA VAL A 165 -4.49 -10.34 -6.99
C VAL A 165 -5.97 -10.69 -7.02
N MET A 166 -6.80 -9.73 -7.46
CA MET A 166 -8.21 -9.96 -7.77
C MET A 166 -8.61 -9.06 -8.93
N GLY A 167 -8.97 -9.64 -10.08
CA GLY A 167 -9.21 -8.87 -11.31
C GLY A 167 -8.02 -7.99 -11.66
N ARG A 168 -8.25 -6.67 -11.78
CA ARG A 168 -7.20 -5.67 -12.03
C ARG A 168 -6.69 -4.97 -10.76
N THR A 169 -6.82 -5.64 -9.62
CA THR A 169 -6.30 -5.17 -8.32
C THR A 169 -5.12 -6.02 -7.90
N LEU A 170 -4.02 -5.35 -7.53
CA LEU A 170 -2.90 -5.90 -6.78
C LEU A 170 -2.90 -5.22 -5.41
N GLY A 171 -3.00 -5.99 -4.32
CA GLY A 171 -2.75 -5.52 -2.96
C GLY A 171 -1.42 -6.07 -2.47
N VAL A 172 -0.55 -5.21 -1.92
CA VAL A 172 0.69 -5.61 -1.23
C VAL A 172 0.70 -5.10 0.21
N GLN A 173 1.22 -5.89 1.15
CA GLN A 173 1.32 -5.49 2.56
C GLN A 173 2.61 -4.74 2.85
N PHE A 174 3.68 -5.09 2.16
CA PHE A 174 4.99 -4.45 2.26
C PHE A 174 5.01 -3.07 1.59
N HIS A 175 6.08 -2.32 1.83
CA HIS A 175 6.28 -0.95 1.39
C HIS A 175 7.33 -0.84 0.27
N PRO A 176 6.93 -0.98 -1.00
CA PRO A 176 7.85 -0.83 -2.13
C PRO A 176 8.29 0.62 -2.35
N GLU A 177 7.61 1.59 -1.74
CA GLU A 177 7.91 3.02 -1.81
C GLU A 177 9.01 3.45 -0.86
N ILE A 178 9.45 2.55 0.06
CA ILE A 178 10.39 2.94 1.12
C ILE A 178 11.76 3.33 0.56
N ASP A 179 12.28 4.43 1.07
CA ASP A 179 13.67 4.83 0.94
C ASP A 179 14.16 5.45 2.25
N PRO A 180 15.46 5.79 2.39
CA PRO A 180 15.97 6.39 3.63
C PRO A 180 15.30 7.71 4.01
N LEU A 181 14.80 8.51 3.05
CA LEU A 181 14.13 9.79 3.35
C LEU A 181 12.72 9.55 3.88
N VAL A 182 11.97 8.66 3.22
CA VAL A 182 10.62 8.26 3.67
C VAL A 182 10.69 7.65 5.07
N LEU A 183 11.66 6.77 5.32
CA LEU A 183 11.86 6.20 6.66
C LEU A 183 12.10 7.26 7.73
N GLU A 184 12.96 8.27 7.45
CA GLU A 184 13.23 9.33 8.42
C GLU A 184 11.99 10.19 8.70
N GLU A 185 11.15 10.45 7.69
CA GLU A 185 9.88 11.16 7.88
C GLU A 185 8.93 10.37 8.79
N TRP A 186 8.80 9.05 8.62
CA TRP A 186 7.98 8.21 9.49
C TRP A 186 8.52 8.13 10.92
N LEU A 187 9.84 7.99 11.08
CA LEU A 187 10.47 7.94 12.39
C LEU A 187 10.43 9.30 13.13
N ALA A 188 10.34 10.41 12.39
CA ALA A 188 10.23 11.75 12.94
C ALA A 188 8.82 12.10 13.43
N MET A 189 7.80 11.32 13.04
CA MET A 189 6.44 11.49 13.56
C MET A 189 6.41 11.27 15.08
N ASP A 190 5.48 11.96 15.75
CA ASP A 190 5.32 11.85 17.20
C ASP A 190 5.11 10.38 17.62
N GLY A 191 6.04 9.88 18.40
CA GLY A 191 6.07 8.48 18.83
C GLY A 191 6.66 7.47 17.84
N GLY A 192 7.00 7.85 16.60
CA GLY A 192 7.44 6.92 15.56
C GLY A 192 8.62 6.03 15.95
N CYS A 193 9.69 6.61 16.55
CA CYS A 193 10.80 5.80 17.06
C CYS A 193 10.37 4.88 18.22
N ALA A 194 9.59 5.41 19.18
CA ALA A 194 9.17 4.65 20.35
C ALA A 194 8.25 3.47 19.99
N GLU A 195 7.43 3.62 18.95
CA GLU A 195 6.56 2.56 18.46
C GLU A 195 7.39 1.39 17.89
N VAL A 196 8.40 1.69 17.10
CA VAL A 196 9.33 0.69 16.52
C VAL A 196 10.16 0.01 17.60
N GLU A 197 10.71 0.79 18.56
CA GLU A 197 11.50 0.27 19.68
C GLU A 197 10.65 -0.58 20.63
N GLY A 198 9.37 -0.24 20.79
CA GLY A 198 8.40 -1.02 21.57
C GLY A 198 8.20 -2.45 21.05
N GLU A 199 8.40 -2.68 19.77
CA GLU A 199 8.37 -4.01 19.14
C GLU A 199 9.77 -4.70 19.14
N GLY A 200 10.77 -4.11 19.79
CA GLY A 200 12.11 -4.68 19.94
C GLY A 200 13.04 -4.41 18.74
N VAL A 201 12.67 -3.50 17.84
CA VAL A 201 13.50 -3.12 16.69
C VAL A 201 14.44 -1.98 17.07
N VAL A 202 15.73 -2.12 16.74
CA VAL A 202 16.72 -1.08 16.96
C VAL A 202 16.70 -0.09 15.80
N VAL A 203 16.25 1.13 16.03
CA VAL A 203 16.04 2.18 15.00
C VAL A 203 17.31 2.43 14.17
N ASP A 204 18.50 2.49 14.79
CA ASP A 204 19.74 2.72 14.04
C ASP A 204 20.12 1.55 13.12
N GLN A 205 19.77 0.31 13.51
CA GLN A 205 19.94 -0.85 12.63
C GLN A 205 18.96 -0.81 11.47
N LEU A 206 17.70 -0.41 11.70
CA LEU A 206 16.69 -0.23 10.67
C LEU A 206 17.13 0.82 9.63
N ARG A 207 17.64 1.96 10.09
CA ARG A 207 18.24 3.00 9.23
C ARG A 207 19.40 2.48 8.38
N ALA A 208 20.33 1.75 9.03
CA ALA A 208 21.50 1.20 8.34
C ALA A 208 21.10 0.15 7.28
N GLN A 209 20.13 -0.72 7.59
CA GLN A 209 19.61 -1.71 6.66
C GLN A 209 18.90 -1.03 5.48
N THR A 210 18.03 -0.05 5.72
CA THR A 210 17.31 0.69 4.67
C THR A 210 18.29 1.41 3.73
N LYS A 211 19.33 2.03 4.28
CA LYS A 211 20.40 2.61 3.46
C LYS A 211 21.14 1.59 2.62
N LYS A 212 21.43 0.41 3.18
CA LYS A 212 22.10 -0.69 2.47
C LYS A 212 21.23 -1.26 1.34
N GLU A 213 19.94 -1.44 1.59
CA GLU A 213 19.00 -2.04 0.63
C GLU A 213 18.58 -1.09 -0.50
N LYS A 214 18.75 0.23 -0.33
CA LYS A 214 18.17 1.25 -1.23
C LYS A 214 18.29 0.93 -2.73
N ILE A 215 19.48 0.63 -3.22
CA ILE A 215 19.70 0.41 -4.68
C ILE A 215 18.93 -0.85 -5.15
N ALA A 216 18.97 -1.91 -4.36
CA ALA A 216 18.32 -3.16 -4.71
C ALA A 216 16.79 -3.06 -4.56
N SER A 217 16.30 -2.33 -3.54
CA SER A 217 14.87 -2.10 -3.33
C SER A 217 14.28 -1.18 -4.39
N ASP A 218 14.96 -0.09 -4.77
CA ASP A 218 14.51 0.78 -5.87
C ASP A 218 14.32 -0.03 -7.18
N LYS A 219 15.27 -0.94 -7.46
CA LYS A 219 15.14 -1.81 -8.63
C LYS A 219 13.95 -2.76 -8.50
N ARG A 220 13.75 -3.40 -7.34
CA ARG A 220 12.61 -4.29 -7.11
C ARG A 220 11.28 -3.53 -7.21
N ALA A 221 11.21 -2.33 -6.65
CA ALA A 221 10.04 -1.46 -6.75
C ALA A 221 9.71 -1.12 -8.22
N PHE A 222 10.73 -0.77 -9.00
CA PHE A 222 10.57 -0.55 -10.44
C PHE A 222 10.08 -1.79 -11.18
N ASP A 223 10.69 -2.95 -10.91
CA ASP A 223 10.31 -4.22 -11.54
C ASP A 223 8.86 -4.61 -11.18
N LEU A 224 8.44 -4.39 -9.92
CA LEU A 224 7.06 -4.60 -9.43
C LEU A 224 6.06 -3.71 -10.17
N VAL A 225 6.32 -2.39 -10.26
CA VAL A 225 5.45 -1.47 -11.01
C VAL A 225 5.36 -1.86 -12.48
N ASN A 226 6.51 -2.16 -13.12
CA ASN A 226 6.53 -2.62 -14.51
C ASN A 226 5.72 -3.91 -14.70
N ALA A 227 5.82 -4.87 -13.79
CA ALA A 227 5.05 -6.12 -13.84
C ALA A 227 3.55 -5.86 -13.62
N PHE A 228 3.18 -5.03 -12.63
CA PHE A 228 1.81 -4.61 -12.39
C PHE A 228 1.20 -3.97 -13.63
N LEU A 229 1.86 -2.98 -14.22
CA LEU A 229 1.36 -2.27 -15.39
C LEU A 229 1.16 -3.19 -16.59
N ARG A 230 2.09 -4.13 -16.82
CA ARG A 230 2.02 -5.06 -17.98
C ARG A 230 1.05 -6.20 -17.80
N ARG A 231 0.84 -6.70 -16.61
CA ARG A 231 0.14 -7.96 -16.36
C ARG A 231 -1.23 -7.80 -15.71
N ILE A 232 -1.40 -6.71 -14.93
CA ILE A 232 -2.62 -6.41 -14.19
C ILE A 232 -3.35 -5.24 -14.83
N ALA A 233 -2.65 -4.11 -15.03
CA ALA A 233 -3.28 -2.89 -15.52
C ALA A 233 -3.65 -2.93 -17.02
N THR A 234 -3.01 -3.76 -17.83
CA THR A 234 -3.33 -3.92 -19.27
C THR A 234 -4.17 -5.14 -19.60
N SER A 235 -4.43 -6.05 -18.64
CA SER A 235 -5.29 -7.22 -18.89
C SER A 235 -6.70 -6.78 -19.27
N GLU A 236 -7.26 -7.35 -20.34
CA GLU A 236 -8.66 -7.13 -20.68
C GLU A 236 -9.54 -7.65 -19.55
N VAL A 237 -10.55 -6.87 -19.16
CA VAL A 237 -11.56 -7.31 -18.20
C VAL A 237 -12.37 -8.41 -18.90
N GLU A 238 -12.22 -9.67 -18.50
CA GLU A 238 -13.21 -10.67 -18.84
C GLU A 238 -14.54 -10.22 -18.22
N LYS A 239 -15.43 -9.69 -19.06
CA LYS A 239 -16.81 -9.41 -18.63
C LYS A 239 -17.45 -10.76 -18.33
N VAL A 240 -17.58 -11.05 -17.07
CA VAL A 240 -18.44 -12.16 -16.60
C VAL A 240 -19.88 -11.69 -16.82
N ASP A 241 -20.53 -12.27 -17.86
CA ASP A 241 -21.95 -12.10 -18.13
C ASP A 241 -22.82 -12.70 -17.02
#